data_a73a7f652cfa04e20efa763935b67839
#
_entry.id   a73a7f652cfa04e20efa763935b67839
#
_cell.length_a   1.000
_cell.length_b   1.000
_cell.length_c   1.000
_cell.angle_alpha   90.00
_cell.angle_beta   90.00
_cell.angle_gamma   90.00
#
_symmetry.space_group_name_H-M   'P 1'
#
loop_
_entity.id
_entity.type
_entity.pdbx_description
1 polymer ?
#
loop_
_entity_poly.entity_id
_entity_poly.type
_entity_poly.pdbx_seq_one_letter_code
_entity_poly.pdbx_strand_id
1 'polypeptide(L)'
;MSVTTLHRPAHRDALSLLETAFEEARMATAFGRCTVDYDGRASSDLGPGDRLVVCKPDGTVLVHTDEGQEPVNWQPPGCTHYASLRDGRLRIRSERSSPSERLDVDFRRLEQVSAYEVEDRSDLTLSGSEEDLRTRILDDPDLVEPGFRPTATERETAAGPVDIFGVDADDRPVVVELKRRRVGPSAASQLRRYVEAVETEFPDEGARGILVAPSVTDRAAALLDEQGLAFVSLEPTADADVDADANRD
;
A
#
# COMPACT_ATOMS: atom_id res chain seq x y z
N MET A 1 -12.96 -10.87 -22.66
CA MET A 1 -11.52 -10.46 -22.51
C MET A 1 -10.84 -10.61 -23.84
N SER A 2 -10.30 -9.53 -24.43
CA SER A 2 -9.47 -9.58 -25.63
C SER A 2 -8.10 -8.98 -25.35
N VAL A 3 -7.08 -9.50 -26.04
CA VAL A 3 -5.71 -8.99 -25.93
C VAL A 3 -5.16 -8.84 -27.35
N THR A 4 -4.65 -7.64 -27.64
CA THR A 4 -3.92 -7.38 -28.87
C THR A 4 -2.45 -7.12 -28.52
N THR A 5 -1.53 -7.86 -29.10
CA THR A 5 -0.10 -7.74 -28.84
C THR A 5 0.68 -7.58 -30.15
N LEU A 6 1.57 -6.60 -30.16
CA LEU A 6 2.53 -6.37 -31.23
C LEU A 6 3.94 -6.66 -30.73
N HIS A 7 4.68 -7.51 -31.46
CA HIS A 7 6.08 -7.81 -31.21
C HIS A 7 6.99 -6.99 -32.11
N ARG A 8 7.95 -6.29 -31.53
CA ARG A 8 8.90 -5.41 -32.24
C ARG A 8 8.22 -4.50 -33.26
N PRO A 9 7.12 -3.81 -32.87
CA PRO A 9 6.35 -3.01 -33.81
C PRO A 9 7.14 -1.82 -34.31
N ALA A 10 6.80 -1.37 -35.52
CA ALA A 10 7.17 -0.03 -35.91
C ALA A 10 6.48 0.99 -34.98
N HIS A 11 7.11 2.13 -34.71
CA HIS A 11 6.57 3.12 -33.78
C HIS A 11 5.18 3.65 -34.18
N ARG A 12 4.88 3.68 -35.49
CA ARG A 12 3.55 4.08 -36.00
C ARG A 12 2.48 3.02 -35.69
N ASP A 13 2.81 1.73 -35.79
CA ASP A 13 1.84 0.68 -35.49
C ASP A 13 1.55 0.62 -33.97
N ALA A 14 2.58 0.83 -33.15
CA ALA A 14 2.44 0.96 -31.71
C ALA A 14 1.60 2.20 -31.33
N LEU A 15 1.79 3.34 -32.03
CA LEU A 15 0.95 4.53 -31.84
C LEU A 15 -0.52 4.21 -32.06
N SER A 16 -0.87 3.62 -33.23
CA SER A 16 -2.27 3.30 -33.54
C SER A 16 -2.92 2.37 -32.51
N LEU A 17 -2.18 1.36 -32.02
CA LEU A 17 -2.69 0.47 -30.98
C LEU A 17 -2.94 1.21 -29.65
N LEU A 18 -2.01 2.08 -29.24
CA LEU A 18 -2.13 2.81 -27.99
C LEU A 18 -3.20 3.91 -28.05
N GLU A 19 -3.33 4.62 -29.17
CA GLU A 19 -4.42 5.60 -29.36
C GLU A 19 -5.79 4.93 -29.18
N THR A 20 -6.02 3.81 -29.89
CA THR A 20 -7.25 3.02 -29.74
C THR A 20 -7.44 2.53 -28.30
N ALA A 21 -6.38 2.04 -27.64
CA ALA A 21 -6.47 1.55 -26.27
C ALA A 21 -6.84 2.65 -25.28
N PHE A 22 -6.28 3.85 -25.42
CA PHE A 22 -6.58 4.98 -24.55
C PHE A 22 -7.97 5.57 -24.79
N GLU A 23 -8.41 5.67 -26.05
CA GLU A 23 -9.76 6.10 -26.42
C GLU A 23 -10.85 5.16 -25.88
N GLU A 24 -10.59 3.84 -25.88
CA GLU A 24 -11.51 2.82 -25.42
C GLU A 24 -11.35 2.48 -23.92
N ALA A 25 -10.56 3.27 -23.17
CA ALA A 25 -10.25 3.04 -21.78
C ALA A 25 -9.75 1.61 -21.47
N ARG A 26 -8.89 1.07 -22.33
CA ARG A 26 -8.23 -0.23 -22.13
C ARG A 26 -6.92 -0.08 -21.36
N MET A 27 -6.58 -1.11 -20.60
CA MET A 27 -5.23 -1.21 -20.05
C MET A 27 -4.22 -1.44 -21.17
N ALA A 28 -3.06 -0.79 -21.11
CA ALA A 28 -1.99 -0.96 -22.08
C ALA A 28 -0.63 -1.15 -21.41
N THR A 29 0.25 -1.92 -22.08
CA THR A 29 1.65 -2.07 -21.69
C THR A 29 2.58 -1.84 -22.87
N ALA A 30 3.75 -1.23 -22.60
CA ALA A 30 4.81 -1.08 -23.57
C ALA A 30 6.16 -1.48 -22.94
N PHE A 31 6.88 -2.38 -23.58
CA PHE A 31 8.22 -2.80 -23.17
C PHE A 31 9.24 -2.44 -24.24
N GLY A 32 10.33 -1.81 -23.81
CA GLY A 32 11.40 -1.45 -24.72
C GLY A 32 12.40 -0.47 -24.10
N ARG A 33 13.37 -0.05 -24.93
CA ARG A 33 14.38 0.90 -24.52
C ARG A 33 13.85 2.33 -24.61
N CYS A 34 13.75 3.00 -23.49
CA CYS A 34 13.16 4.35 -23.38
C CYS A 34 13.93 5.25 -22.41
N THR A 35 13.64 6.53 -22.47
CA THR A 35 13.93 7.55 -21.44
C THR A 35 12.63 7.95 -20.77
N VAL A 36 12.69 8.38 -19.51
CA VAL A 36 11.52 8.86 -18.76
C VAL A 36 11.84 10.22 -18.15
N ASP A 37 10.96 11.16 -18.36
CA ASP A 37 11.01 12.51 -17.76
C ASP A 37 9.73 12.73 -16.97
N TYR A 38 9.85 13.07 -15.69
CA TYR A 38 8.73 13.41 -14.82
C TYR A 38 8.89 14.80 -14.25
N ASP A 39 7.82 15.58 -14.34
CA ASP A 39 7.72 16.94 -13.81
C ASP A 39 6.40 17.07 -13.04
N GLY A 40 6.48 17.40 -11.74
CA GLY A 40 5.33 17.49 -10.85
C GLY A 40 5.73 17.87 -9.43
N ARG A 41 5.29 17.10 -8.42
CA ARG A 41 5.67 17.31 -7.00
C ARG A 41 7.17 17.19 -6.76
N ALA A 42 7.86 16.51 -7.64
CA ALA A 42 9.31 16.44 -7.78
C ALA A 42 9.64 16.42 -9.26
N SER A 43 10.90 16.51 -9.65
CA SER A 43 11.34 16.24 -11.01
C SER A 43 12.31 15.06 -11.02
N SER A 44 12.21 14.20 -12.03
CA SER A 44 13.15 13.12 -12.25
C SER A 44 13.38 12.86 -13.73
N ASP A 45 14.63 12.57 -14.09
CA ASP A 45 15.05 12.14 -15.41
C ASP A 45 15.70 10.76 -15.33
N LEU A 46 15.20 9.82 -16.09
CA LEU A 46 15.78 8.50 -16.24
C LEU A 46 16.36 8.35 -17.65
N GLY A 47 17.66 8.28 -17.74
CA GLY A 47 18.42 8.02 -18.97
C GLY A 47 17.98 6.74 -19.69
N PRO A 48 18.55 6.43 -20.87
CA PRO A 48 18.13 5.27 -21.67
C PRO A 48 18.28 3.93 -20.95
N GLY A 49 17.17 3.18 -20.81
CA GLY A 49 17.12 1.85 -20.19
C GLY A 49 15.97 1.02 -20.75
N ASP A 50 16.02 -0.30 -20.56
CA ASP A 50 14.94 -1.20 -20.93
C ASP A 50 13.91 -1.22 -19.78
N ARG A 51 12.64 -0.89 -20.08
CA ARG A 51 11.59 -0.67 -19.06
C ARG A 51 10.25 -1.20 -19.53
N LEU A 52 9.47 -1.64 -18.56
CA LEU A 52 8.05 -1.93 -18.72
C LEU A 52 7.23 -0.72 -18.26
N VAL A 53 6.39 -0.20 -19.14
CA VAL A 53 5.43 0.86 -18.86
C VAL A 53 4.03 0.25 -18.83
N VAL A 54 3.27 0.52 -17.79
CA VAL A 54 1.87 0.08 -17.63
C VAL A 54 0.99 1.32 -17.53
N CYS A 55 0.01 1.44 -18.43
CA CYS A 55 -1.03 2.46 -18.42
C CYS A 55 -2.37 1.81 -18.09
N LYS A 56 -3.02 2.26 -17.02
CA LYS A 56 -4.31 1.73 -16.58
C LYS A 56 -5.48 2.62 -17.00
N PRO A 57 -6.69 2.07 -17.15
CA PRO A 57 -7.90 2.84 -17.51
C PRO A 57 -8.25 3.95 -16.53
N ASP A 58 -7.88 3.81 -15.25
CA ASP A 58 -8.12 4.80 -14.20
C ASP A 58 -7.17 6.01 -14.26
N GLY A 59 -6.22 6.01 -15.21
CA GLY A 59 -5.19 7.04 -15.38
C GLY A 59 -3.89 6.77 -14.63
N THR A 60 -3.77 5.65 -13.91
CA THR A 60 -2.49 5.25 -13.29
C THR A 60 -1.46 4.89 -14.36
N VAL A 61 -0.24 5.41 -14.23
CA VAL A 61 0.91 4.94 -15.02
C VAL A 61 2.02 4.46 -14.11
N LEU A 62 2.64 3.33 -14.44
CA LEU A 62 3.76 2.73 -13.72
C LEU A 62 4.92 2.48 -14.68
N VAL A 63 6.15 2.77 -14.23
CA VAL A 63 7.38 2.47 -14.98
C VAL A 63 8.25 1.56 -14.12
N HIS A 64 8.52 0.34 -14.60
CA HIS A 64 9.36 -0.64 -13.93
C HIS A 64 10.66 -0.85 -14.66
N THR A 65 11.73 -1.08 -13.89
CA THR A 65 13.04 -1.60 -14.33
C THR A 65 13.11 -3.10 -14.09
N ASP A 66 14.26 -3.70 -14.29
CA ASP A 66 14.57 -5.10 -14.02
C ASP A 66 14.85 -5.40 -12.54
N GLU A 67 14.90 -4.37 -11.68
CA GLU A 67 15.15 -4.50 -10.25
C GLU A 67 14.09 -3.77 -9.43
N GLY A 68 13.91 -4.21 -8.19
CA GLY A 68 13.02 -3.57 -7.22
C GLY A 68 11.56 -4.06 -7.29
N GLN A 69 10.88 -3.92 -6.17
CA GLN A 69 9.48 -4.30 -6.01
C GLN A 69 8.53 -3.19 -6.51
N GLU A 70 8.92 -1.93 -6.30
CA GLU A 70 8.12 -0.77 -6.63
C GLU A 70 8.48 -0.19 -8.00
N PRO A 71 7.56 0.52 -8.68
CA PRO A 71 7.89 1.24 -9.90
C PRO A 71 8.90 2.34 -9.61
N VAL A 72 9.88 2.53 -10.50
CA VAL A 72 10.87 3.61 -10.38
C VAL A 72 10.31 4.99 -10.69
N ASN A 73 9.16 5.03 -11.38
CA ASN A 73 8.39 6.25 -11.64
C ASN A 73 6.91 5.89 -11.81
N TRP A 74 6.01 6.77 -11.36
CA TRP A 74 4.58 6.50 -11.42
C TRP A 74 3.75 7.78 -11.26
N GLN A 75 2.49 7.72 -11.72
CA GLN A 75 1.45 8.70 -11.38
C GLN A 75 0.18 7.97 -10.90
N PRO A 76 -0.55 8.56 -9.93
CA PRO A 76 -1.75 7.96 -9.38
C PRO A 76 -2.93 8.04 -10.36
N PRO A 77 -4.10 7.44 -10.01
CA PRO A 77 -5.32 7.57 -10.76
C PRO A 77 -5.71 9.04 -11.07
N GLY A 78 -6.44 9.25 -12.17
CA GLY A 78 -6.95 10.55 -12.59
C GLY A 78 -6.03 11.30 -13.57
N CYS A 79 -4.97 10.67 -14.09
CA CYS A 79 -4.22 11.20 -15.21
C CYS A 79 -4.86 10.80 -16.56
N THR A 80 -4.58 11.57 -17.61
CA THR A 80 -4.97 11.25 -18.99
C THR A 80 -3.72 10.81 -19.75
N HIS A 81 -3.84 9.71 -20.48
CA HIS A 81 -2.77 9.17 -21.30
C HIS A 81 -2.90 9.58 -22.75
N TYR A 82 -1.79 9.92 -23.36
CA TYR A 82 -1.68 10.26 -24.78
C TYR A 82 -0.52 9.48 -25.41
N ALA A 83 -0.71 9.04 -26.64
CA ALA A 83 0.36 8.52 -27.48
C ALA A 83 0.62 9.49 -28.63
N SER A 84 1.88 9.62 -29.05
CA SER A 84 2.27 10.48 -30.16
C SER A 84 3.61 10.03 -30.75
N LEU A 85 3.96 10.56 -31.94
CA LEU A 85 5.30 10.42 -32.47
C LEU A 85 6.09 11.72 -32.28
N ARG A 86 7.26 11.61 -31.66
CA ARG A 86 8.25 12.68 -31.61
C ARG A 86 9.51 12.24 -32.35
N ASP A 87 9.90 12.97 -33.37
CA ASP A 87 11.03 12.62 -34.26
C ASP A 87 10.95 11.17 -34.79
N GLY A 88 9.72 10.75 -35.16
CA GLY A 88 9.43 9.41 -35.66
C GLY A 88 9.43 8.30 -34.61
N ARG A 89 9.57 8.61 -33.32
CA ARG A 89 9.59 7.67 -32.19
C ARG A 89 8.34 7.80 -31.34
N LEU A 90 7.87 6.69 -30.80
CA LEU A 90 6.72 6.68 -29.90
C LEU A 90 7.06 7.42 -28.61
N ARG A 91 6.17 8.32 -28.23
CA ARG A 91 6.07 8.91 -26.90
C ARG A 91 4.75 8.52 -26.27
N ILE A 92 4.78 8.07 -25.02
CA ILE A 92 3.63 8.01 -24.12
C ILE A 92 3.75 9.19 -23.17
N ARG A 93 2.69 9.97 -23.08
CA ARG A 93 2.54 11.05 -22.10
C ARG A 93 1.40 10.74 -21.18
N SER A 94 1.60 10.90 -19.88
CA SER A 94 0.57 10.87 -18.86
C SER A 94 0.57 12.18 -18.11
N GLU A 95 -0.57 12.85 -18.00
CA GLU A 95 -0.63 14.17 -17.37
C GLU A 95 -1.95 14.39 -16.63
N ARG A 96 -1.89 15.24 -15.60
CA ARG A 96 -3.06 15.79 -14.89
C ARG A 96 -2.83 17.25 -14.53
N SER A 97 -3.91 18.00 -14.31
CA SER A 97 -3.86 19.44 -14.05
C SER A 97 -3.92 19.80 -12.57
N SER A 98 -4.42 18.92 -11.70
CA SER A 98 -4.59 19.21 -10.26
C SER A 98 -4.22 18.02 -9.39
N PRO A 99 -3.06 18.05 -8.71
CA PRO A 99 -1.93 18.96 -8.96
C PRO A 99 -1.36 18.76 -10.37
N SER A 100 -0.68 19.79 -10.90
CA SER A 100 -0.08 19.69 -12.25
C SER A 100 1.09 18.71 -12.22
N GLU A 101 0.98 17.64 -12.99
CA GLU A 101 2.01 16.61 -13.13
C GLU A 101 2.04 16.10 -14.58
N ARG A 102 3.22 15.77 -15.05
CA ARG A 102 3.45 15.20 -16.39
C ARG A 102 4.56 14.14 -16.31
N LEU A 103 4.32 13.02 -16.94
CA LEU A 103 5.29 11.95 -17.16
C LEU A 103 5.37 11.66 -18.66
N ASP A 104 6.54 11.82 -19.24
CA ASP A 104 6.85 11.53 -20.65
C ASP A 104 7.76 10.30 -20.75
N VAL A 105 7.37 9.32 -21.56
CA VAL A 105 8.19 8.14 -21.89
C VAL A 105 8.50 8.15 -23.39
N ASP A 106 9.76 8.35 -23.74
CA ASP A 106 10.23 8.37 -25.13
C ASP A 106 10.92 7.05 -25.49
N PHE A 107 10.29 6.24 -26.35
CA PHE A 107 10.84 4.94 -26.77
C PHE A 107 11.82 5.10 -27.91
N ARG A 108 13.05 4.59 -27.71
CA ARG A 108 14.06 4.44 -28.77
C ARG A 108 13.86 3.18 -29.57
N ARG A 109 13.41 2.11 -28.92
CA ARG A 109 13.12 0.80 -29.50
C ARG A 109 11.97 0.18 -28.71
N LEU A 110 11.04 -0.44 -29.41
CA LEU A 110 9.94 -1.21 -28.84
C LEU A 110 10.19 -2.69 -29.05
N GLU A 111 10.05 -3.49 -28.01
CA GLU A 111 10.08 -4.95 -28.07
C GLU A 111 8.66 -5.53 -28.06
N GLN A 112 7.76 -4.90 -27.29
CA GLN A 112 6.37 -5.32 -27.19
C GLN A 112 5.46 -4.14 -26.84
N VAL A 113 4.27 -4.13 -27.44
CA VAL A 113 3.15 -3.27 -27.02
C VAL A 113 1.90 -4.13 -26.99
N SER A 114 1.15 -4.06 -25.90
CA SER A 114 -0.10 -4.82 -25.74
C SER A 114 -1.23 -3.93 -25.21
N ALA A 115 -2.44 -4.20 -25.67
CA ALA A 115 -3.68 -3.60 -25.16
C ALA A 115 -4.62 -4.71 -24.68
N TYR A 116 -5.24 -4.50 -23.53
CA TYR A 116 -6.04 -5.48 -22.82
C TYR A 116 -7.43 -4.93 -22.56
N GLU A 117 -8.46 -5.68 -22.93
CA GLU A 117 -9.80 -5.49 -22.44
C GLU A 117 -9.94 -6.26 -21.13
N VAL A 118 -9.87 -5.56 -20.00
CA VAL A 118 -9.90 -6.16 -18.67
C VAL A 118 -11.20 -5.81 -17.96
N GLU A 119 -11.81 -6.81 -17.34
CA GLU A 119 -12.88 -6.65 -16.37
C GLU A 119 -12.43 -7.34 -15.09
N ASP A 120 -12.21 -6.56 -14.04
CA ASP A 120 -12.03 -7.06 -12.69
C ASP A 120 -13.08 -6.38 -11.81
N ARG A 121 -14.03 -7.17 -11.34
CA ARG A 121 -15.10 -6.74 -10.43
C ARG A 121 -14.93 -7.35 -9.04
N SER A 122 -13.78 -8.02 -8.82
CA SER A 122 -13.48 -8.65 -7.55
C SER A 122 -12.92 -7.62 -6.59
N ASP A 123 -13.58 -7.44 -5.47
CA ASP A 123 -13.02 -6.69 -4.35
C ASP A 123 -11.87 -7.49 -3.74
N LEU A 124 -10.74 -6.83 -3.50
CA LEU A 124 -9.62 -7.43 -2.78
C LEU A 124 -10.03 -7.61 -1.32
N THR A 125 -10.40 -8.82 -0.94
CA THR A 125 -10.58 -9.18 0.47
C THR A 125 -9.18 -9.44 1.04
N LEU A 126 -8.65 -8.47 1.76
CA LEU A 126 -7.44 -8.65 2.56
C LEU A 126 -7.83 -9.35 3.87
N SER A 127 -7.63 -10.66 3.96
CA SER A 127 -7.63 -11.36 5.25
C SER A 127 -6.26 -11.16 5.91
N GLY A 128 -6.26 -10.89 7.20
CA GLY A 128 -5.03 -10.66 7.96
C GLY A 128 -4.57 -9.19 7.99
N SER A 129 -5.50 -8.25 7.98
CA SER A 129 -5.25 -6.81 8.10
C SER A 129 -5.23 -6.34 9.57
N GLU A 130 -4.75 -5.11 9.83
CA GLU A 130 -4.90 -4.46 11.14
C GLU A 130 -6.37 -4.17 11.46
N GLU A 131 -7.22 -3.98 10.44
CA GLU A 131 -8.67 -3.85 10.57
C GLU A 131 -9.32 -5.16 11.07
N ASP A 132 -8.84 -6.33 10.60
CA ASP A 132 -9.34 -7.62 11.11
C ASP A 132 -8.96 -7.80 12.59
N LEU A 133 -7.74 -7.42 13.00
CA LEU A 133 -7.35 -7.38 14.41
C LEU A 133 -8.23 -6.45 15.22
N ARG A 134 -8.50 -5.25 14.71
CA ARG A 134 -9.36 -4.26 15.36
C ARG A 134 -10.77 -4.82 15.56
N THR A 135 -11.37 -5.35 14.52
CA THR A 135 -12.71 -5.95 14.56
C THR A 135 -12.78 -7.07 15.61
N ARG A 136 -11.82 -8.01 15.61
CA ARG A 136 -11.76 -9.09 16.60
C ARG A 136 -11.67 -8.57 18.03
N ILE A 137 -10.86 -7.54 18.28
CA ILE A 137 -10.72 -6.96 19.63
C ILE A 137 -11.98 -6.22 20.05
N LEU A 138 -12.67 -5.55 19.12
CA LEU A 138 -13.94 -4.86 19.42
C LEU A 138 -15.07 -5.85 19.70
N ASP A 139 -15.07 -7.02 19.05
CA ASP A 139 -16.03 -8.10 19.27
C ASP A 139 -15.75 -8.85 20.58
N ASP A 140 -14.47 -9.02 20.94
CA ASP A 140 -14.01 -9.67 22.18
C ASP A 140 -12.81 -8.92 22.79
N PRO A 141 -13.07 -7.86 23.58
CA PRO A 141 -12.00 -7.06 24.19
C PRO A 141 -11.10 -7.82 25.18
N ASP A 142 -11.59 -8.92 25.75
CA ASP A 142 -10.79 -9.76 26.65
C ASP A 142 -9.60 -10.42 25.94
N LEU A 143 -9.58 -10.44 24.61
CA LEU A 143 -8.40 -10.83 23.81
C LEU A 143 -7.17 -9.93 24.06
N VAL A 144 -7.37 -8.69 24.47
CA VAL A 144 -6.29 -7.76 24.86
C VAL A 144 -5.90 -7.99 26.30
N GLU A 145 -6.87 -7.86 27.21
CA GLU A 145 -6.74 -8.20 28.63
C GLU A 145 -8.14 -8.30 29.28
N PRO A 146 -8.32 -9.12 30.32
CA PRO A 146 -9.59 -9.24 31.01
C PRO A 146 -10.08 -7.91 31.56
N GLY A 147 -11.32 -7.54 31.17
CA GLY A 147 -11.96 -6.30 31.61
C GLY A 147 -11.54 -5.06 30.84
N PHE A 148 -10.80 -5.19 29.74
CA PHE A 148 -10.56 -4.06 28.83
C PHE A 148 -11.86 -3.57 28.18
N ARG A 149 -12.07 -2.27 28.17
CA ARG A 149 -13.26 -1.63 27.57
C ARG A 149 -12.83 -0.60 26.53
N PRO A 150 -12.91 -0.95 25.21
CA PRO A 150 -12.67 0.01 24.14
C PRO A 150 -13.68 1.16 24.18
N THR A 151 -13.22 2.39 23.99
CA THR A 151 -14.07 3.60 23.98
C THR A 151 -13.95 4.40 22.69
N ALA A 152 -12.86 4.24 21.94
CA ALA A 152 -12.66 4.89 20.65
C ALA A 152 -11.67 4.10 19.78
N THR A 153 -11.82 4.23 18.46
CA THR A 153 -10.86 3.78 17.45
C THR A 153 -10.29 4.98 16.71
N GLU A 154 -9.05 4.85 16.22
CA GLU A 154 -8.37 5.93 15.46
C GLU A 154 -8.42 7.30 16.18
N ARG A 155 -8.30 7.26 17.51
CA ARG A 155 -8.36 8.47 18.34
C ARG A 155 -7.12 9.33 18.10
N GLU A 156 -7.35 10.59 17.67
CA GLU A 156 -6.29 11.56 17.47
C GLU A 156 -5.63 11.95 18.80
N THR A 157 -4.29 11.97 18.80
CA THR A 157 -3.47 12.47 19.92
C THR A 157 -2.38 13.41 19.38
N ALA A 158 -1.66 14.09 20.27
CA ALA A 158 -0.53 14.92 19.89
C ALA A 158 0.60 14.15 19.17
N ALA A 159 0.66 12.81 19.33
CA ALA A 159 1.64 11.94 18.69
C ALA A 159 1.11 11.26 17.40
N GLY A 160 -0.17 11.46 17.05
CA GLY A 160 -0.87 10.85 15.92
C GLY A 160 -2.06 9.98 16.38
N PRO A 161 -2.76 9.34 15.43
CA PRO A 161 -3.91 8.49 15.74
C PRO A 161 -3.48 7.20 16.45
N VAL A 162 -4.27 6.80 17.46
CA VAL A 162 -4.13 5.56 18.22
C VAL A 162 -5.14 4.55 17.68
N ASP A 163 -4.73 3.31 17.39
CA ASP A 163 -5.61 2.31 16.76
C ASP A 163 -6.84 1.99 17.60
N ILE A 164 -6.66 1.69 18.90
CA ILE A 164 -7.76 1.54 19.86
C ILE A 164 -7.39 2.26 21.16
N PHE A 165 -8.32 3.06 21.66
CA PHE A 165 -8.26 3.67 22.98
C PHE A 165 -9.38 3.13 23.86
N GLY A 166 -9.08 2.87 25.12
CA GLY A 166 -10.05 2.36 26.09
C GLY A 166 -9.58 2.54 27.52
N VAL A 167 -10.21 1.80 28.42
CA VAL A 167 -9.83 1.74 29.84
C VAL A 167 -9.73 0.30 30.31
N ASP A 168 -8.88 0.04 31.28
CA ASP A 168 -8.79 -1.27 31.95
C ASP A 168 -9.90 -1.48 32.99
N ALA A 169 -9.81 -2.58 33.75
CA ALA A 169 -10.78 -2.91 34.79
C ALA A 169 -10.85 -1.87 35.92
N ASP A 170 -9.77 -1.12 36.13
CA ASP A 170 -9.65 -0.10 37.18
C ASP A 170 -9.90 1.33 36.64
N ASP A 171 -10.51 1.45 35.44
CA ASP A 171 -10.80 2.70 34.73
C ASP A 171 -9.56 3.49 34.27
N ARG A 172 -8.37 2.88 34.28
CA ARG A 172 -7.14 3.52 33.83
C ARG A 172 -7.07 3.56 32.31
N PRO A 173 -6.66 4.69 31.68
CA PRO A 173 -6.47 4.79 30.25
C PRO A 173 -5.53 3.75 29.67
N VAL A 174 -5.96 3.11 28.55
CA VAL A 174 -5.19 2.11 27.81
C VAL A 174 -5.11 2.50 26.33
N VAL A 175 -3.90 2.51 25.83
CA VAL A 175 -3.55 2.71 24.41
C VAL A 175 -3.18 1.37 23.80
N VAL A 176 -3.89 0.95 22.74
CA VAL A 176 -3.59 -0.28 22.01
C VAL A 176 -3.10 0.08 20.60
N GLU A 177 -1.93 -0.43 20.25
CA GLU A 177 -1.34 -0.33 18.91
C GLU A 177 -1.39 -1.69 18.24
N LEU A 178 -1.89 -1.75 17.01
CA LEU A 178 -2.08 -2.98 16.24
C LEU A 178 -1.00 -3.13 15.17
N LYS A 179 -0.53 -4.33 14.98
CA LYS A 179 0.36 -4.68 13.86
C LYS A 179 0.01 -6.05 13.32
N ARG A 180 -0.17 -6.15 12.01
CA ARG A 180 -0.55 -7.40 11.33
C ARG A 180 0.58 -8.40 11.13
N ARG A 181 1.82 -8.03 11.44
CA ARG A 181 3.03 -8.86 11.22
C ARG A 181 3.97 -8.77 12.42
N ARG A 182 4.96 -9.66 12.42
CA ARG A 182 6.07 -9.59 13.38
C ARG A 182 6.73 -8.21 13.38
N VAL A 183 6.93 -7.63 14.54
CA VAL A 183 7.43 -6.25 14.70
C VAL A 183 8.77 -6.16 15.40
N GLY A 184 9.49 -5.09 15.06
CA GLY A 184 10.77 -4.70 15.66
C GLY A 184 10.61 -3.52 16.64
N PRO A 185 11.75 -2.97 17.14
CA PRO A 185 11.81 -1.92 18.17
C PRO A 185 11.04 -0.63 17.81
N SER A 186 10.86 -0.32 16.52
CA SER A 186 10.14 0.88 16.08
C SER A 186 8.69 0.92 16.56
N ALA A 187 8.02 -0.25 16.66
CA ALA A 187 6.65 -0.34 17.14
C ALA A 187 6.56 -0.01 18.63
N ALA A 188 7.49 -0.50 19.45
CA ALA A 188 7.57 -0.14 20.87
C ALA A 188 7.79 1.37 21.06
N SER A 189 8.69 1.96 20.26
CA SER A 189 8.94 3.41 20.30
C SER A 189 7.73 4.24 19.84
N GLN A 190 6.94 3.72 18.90
CA GLN A 190 5.69 4.36 18.47
C GLN A 190 4.66 4.33 19.59
N LEU A 191 4.41 3.15 20.18
CA LEU A 191 3.47 2.98 21.27
C LEU A 191 3.85 3.85 22.47
N ARG A 192 5.15 3.94 22.84
CA ARG A 192 5.60 4.81 23.94
C ARG A 192 5.21 6.27 23.72
N ARG A 193 5.38 6.80 22.50
CA ARG A 193 4.99 8.19 22.18
C ARG A 193 3.49 8.41 22.33
N TYR A 194 2.67 7.42 21.95
CA TYR A 194 1.23 7.50 22.12
C TYR A 194 0.82 7.50 23.60
N VAL A 195 1.46 6.62 24.40
CA VAL A 195 1.24 6.59 25.86
C VAL A 195 1.60 7.94 26.50
N GLU A 196 2.77 8.52 26.17
CA GLU A 196 3.20 9.83 26.67
C GLU A 196 2.24 10.96 26.28
N ALA A 197 1.68 10.93 25.06
CA ALA A 197 0.68 11.89 24.64
C ALA A 197 -0.59 11.77 25.47
N VAL A 198 -1.08 10.55 25.72
CA VAL A 198 -2.26 10.29 26.54
C VAL A 198 -1.99 10.61 28.03
N GLU A 199 -0.82 10.30 28.58
CA GLU A 199 -0.43 10.70 29.94
C GLU A 199 -0.46 12.22 30.15
N THR A 200 -0.16 12.99 29.09
CA THR A 200 -0.27 14.45 29.13
C THR A 200 -1.72 14.94 29.22
N GLU A 201 -2.65 14.18 28.61
CA GLU A 201 -4.09 14.48 28.68
C GLU A 201 -4.74 14.02 30.00
N PHE A 202 -4.21 12.94 30.60
CA PHE A 202 -4.71 12.32 31.84
C PHE A 202 -3.60 12.23 32.90
N PRO A 203 -3.11 13.37 33.42
CA PRO A 203 -1.92 13.41 34.27
C PRO A 203 -2.07 12.71 35.63
N ASP A 204 -3.29 12.66 36.16
CA ASP A 204 -3.57 12.06 37.45
C ASP A 204 -3.81 10.53 37.40
N GLU A 205 -4.16 10.01 36.22
CA GLU A 205 -4.56 8.61 36.02
C GLU A 205 -3.41 7.78 35.44
N GLY A 206 -2.48 8.44 34.72
CA GLY A 206 -1.46 7.80 33.92
C GLY A 206 -2.08 7.01 32.75
N ALA A 207 -1.25 6.41 31.90
CA ALA A 207 -1.74 5.59 30.82
C ALA A 207 -0.92 4.30 30.71
N ARG A 208 -1.54 3.24 30.15
CA ARG A 208 -0.90 1.97 29.82
C ARG A 208 -0.84 1.81 28.32
N GLY A 209 0.20 1.13 27.83
CA GLY A 209 0.35 0.82 26.42
C GLY A 209 0.40 -0.69 26.20
N ILE A 210 -0.36 -1.17 25.22
CA ILE A 210 -0.40 -2.58 24.80
C ILE A 210 -0.15 -2.66 23.31
N LEU A 211 0.90 -3.40 22.92
CA LEU A 211 1.19 -3.73 21.53
C LEU A 211 0.54 -5.08 21.20
N VAL A 212 -0.31 -5.13 20.19
CA VAL A 212 -0.92 -6.34 19.70
C VAL A 212 -0.36 -6.68 18.32
N ALA A 213 0.26 -7.83 18.19
CA ALA A 213 0.83 -8.34 16.93
C ALA A 213 1.01 -9.86 16.99
N PRO A 214 1.16 -10.56 15.84
CA PRO A 214 1.45 -11.99 15.83
C PRO A 214 2.70 -12.38 16.62
N SER A 215 3.74 -11.58 16.55
CA SER A 215 4.98 -11.79 17.30
C SER A 215 5.84 -10.52 17.33
N VAL A 216 6.83 -10.49 18.23
CA VAL A 216 7.84 -9.44 18.32
C VAL A 216 9.25 -10.05 18.19
N THR A 217 10.23 -9.21 17.84
CA THR A 217 11.64 -9.59 17.93
C THR A 217 12.11 -9.52 19.39
N ASP A 218 13.14 -10.28 19.76
CA ASP A 218 13.72 -10.26 21.12
C ASP A 218 14.11 -8.84 21.57
N ARG A 219 14.64 -8.04 20.62
CA ARG A 219 14.98 -6.64 20.88
C ARG A 219 13.77 -5.74 21.11
N ALA A 220 12.65 -6.01 20.41
CA ALA A 220 11.40 -5.29 20.65
C ALA A 220 10.78 -5.69 21.98
N ALA A 221 10.79 -6.98 22.34
CA ALA A 221 10.31 -7.47 23.62
C ALA A 221 11.07 -6.82 24.80
N ALA A 222 12.40 -6.80 24.73
CA ALA A 222 13.24 -6.13 25.73
C ALA A 222 12.92 -4.65 25.87
N LEU A 223 12.68 -3.94 24.75
CA LEU A 223 12.35 -2.51 24.77
C LEU A 223 10.96 -2.25 25.34
N LEU A 224 9.98 -3.11 25.03
CA LEU A 224 8.63 -3.02 25.62
C LEU A 224 8.70 -3.19 27.15
N ASP A 225 9.42 -4.19 27.64
CA ASP A 225 9.62 -4.42 29.07
C ASP A 225 10.33 -3.24 29.76
N GLU A 226 11.42 -2.75 29.18
CA GLU A 226 12.16 -1.57 29.68
C GLU A 226 11.27 -0.32 29.79
N GLN A 227 10.32 -0.16 28.88
CA GLN A 227 9.40 0.99 28.83
C GLN A 227 8.09 0.77 29.61
N GLY A 228 7.92 -0.39 30.23
CA GLY A 228 6.69 -0.75 30.97
C GLY A 228 5.48 -0.92 30.07
N LEU A 229 5.68 -1.34 28.81
CA LEU A 229 4.63 -1.59 27.82
C LEU A 229 4.32 -3.08 27.74
N ALA A 230 3.05 -3.43 27.57
CA ALA A 230 2.62 -4.82 27.43
C ALA A 230 2.65 -5.29 25.97
N PHE A 231 2.74 -6.61 25.78
CA PHE A 231 2.61 -7.26 24.49
C PHE A 231 1.56 -8.36 24.55
N VAL A 232 0.67 -8.39 23.57
CA VAL A 232 -0.31 -9.46 23.37
C VAL A 232 -0.07 -10.07 21.99
N SER A 233 0.11 -11.39 21.95
CA SER A 233 0.23 -12.13 20.70
C SER A 233 -1.16 -12.44 20.16
N LEU A 234 -1.51 -11.87 19.00
CA LEU A 234 -2.78 -12.11 18.33
C LEU A 234 -2.59 -12.09 16.81
N GLU A 235 -3.08 -13.15 16.15
CA GLU A 235 -3.10 -13.19 14.68
C GLU A 235 -4.27 -12.36 14.15
N PRO A 236 -4.15 -11.72 12.96
CA PRO A 236 -5.23 -10.94 12.36
C PRO A 236 -6.47 -11.75 12.00
N THR A 237 -6.29 -13.00 11.60
CA THR A 237 -7.39 -13.93 11.32
C THR A 237 -7.62 -14.81 12.53
N ALA A 238 -8.89 -15.09 12.87
CA ALA A 238 -9.19 -16.22 13.72
C ALA A 238 -8.67 -17.47 13.01
N ASP A 239 -8.02 -18.39 13.73
CA ASP A 239 -7.57 -19.68 13.20
C ASP A 239 -8.71 -20.31 12.39
N ALA A 240 -8.70 -20.10 11.07
CA ALA A 240 -9.59 -20.83 10.19
C ALA A 240 -9.08 -22.26 10.16
N ASP A 241 -9.72 -23.10 10.94
CA ASP A 241 -9.71 -24.56 10.96
C ASP A 241 -8.60 -25.23 10.13
N VAL A 242 -7.64 -25.78 10.85
CA VAL A 242 -6.69 -26.80 10.36
C VAL A 242 -7.43 -28.15 10.15
N ASP A 243 -8.65 -28.15 9.64
CA ASP A 243 -9.45 -29.36 9.39
C ASP A 243 -10.11 -29.38 8.00
N ALA A 244 -9.31 -29.19 6.94
CA ALA A 244 -9.79 -29.40 5.58
C ALA A 244 -8.90 -30.28 4.71
N ASP A 245 -8.12 -31.20 5.29
CA ASP A 245 -7.37 -32.17 4.48
C ASP A 245 -7.37 -33.61 5.04
N ALA A 246 -8.52 -34.07 5.52
CA ALA A 246 -8.73 -35.45 5.89
C ALA A 246 -10.02 -36.01 5.26
N ASN A 247 -10.17 -35.92 3.91
CA ASN A 247 -11.00 -36.86 3.18
C ASN A 247 -10.88 -36.74 1.65
N ARG A 248 -9.84 -37.36 1.11
CA ARG A 248 -9.84 -37.83 -0.30
C ARG A 248 -9.23 -39.26 -0.29
N ASP A 249 -10.08 -40.20 -0.10
CA ASP A 249 -9.95 -41.53 -0.68
C ASP A 249 -10.63 -41.57 -2.06
#